data_961387dbd3d513cb9033bdfcd4217d6b
#
_entry.id   961387dbd3d513cb9033bdfcd4217d6b
#
_cell.length_a   1.000
_cell.length_b   1.000
_cell.length_c   1.000
_cell.angle_alpha   90.00
_cell.angle_beta   90.00
_cell.angle_gamma   90.00
#
_symmetry.space_group_name_H-M   'P 1'
#
loop_
_entity.id
_entity.type
_entity.pdbx_description
1 polymer ?
#
loop_
_entity_poly.entity_id
_entity_poly.type
_entity_poly.pdbx_seq_one_letter_code
_entity_poly.pdbx_strand_id
1 'polypeptide(L)'
;SSKSFEIVSGSSVLFTSPPFDDDQQYVYEVCLNASSNHIFTLVMKDSGGYSWSSGAWIEIEGMNGNIVYKGMMTEKSVQTEQFSLYSPINKNDSWKYTNSVSDNWKDVSYSDVDWSDVVTGSTTQSVSGTQYFRKVFNGVEGMAAVEIELKYQYGIVAYLNGVEVYRDNMSDGQPSIDTLATGSYTSSDYHGVIRSASGVSESNVLSVEVHFTDSNHEEIIQFNGFLSLLAGMNSTNNCFVYPYPVTASSTDFNDPSYVVDWSCDLFASSWN
;
A
#
# COMPACT_ATOMS: atom_id res chain seq x y z
N SER A 1 5.76 18.79 30.10
CA SER A 1 6.13 17.38 29.86
C SER A 1 7.02 17.34 28.65
N SER A 2 8.05 16.50 28.62
CA SER A 2 8.83 16.30 27.41
C SER A 2 8.32 15.05 26.69
N LYS A 3 7.95 15.26 25.44
CA LYS A 3 7.57 14.21 24.51
C LYS A 3 8.81 13.75 23.74
N SER A 4 8.91 12.49 23.44
CA SER A 4 9.98 11.92 22.61
C SER A 4 9.54 10.61 22.01
N PHE A 5 10.31 10.09 21.04
CA PHE A 5 10.13 8.75 20.54
C PHE A 5 11.47 8.06 20.24
N GLU A 6 11.43 6.77 20.19
CA GLU A 6 12.54 5.93 19.77
C GLU A 6 12.10 4.99 18.65
N ILE A 7 13.04 4.63 17.77
CA ILE A 7 12.89 3.55 16.80
C ILE A 7 13.84 2.44 17.22
N VAL A 8 13.29 1.25 17.38
CA VAL A 8 13.98 0.08 17.93
C VAL A 8 13.88 -1.09 16.94
N SER A 9 14.97 -1.87 16.81
CA SER A 9 14.98 -3.16 16.11
C SER A 9 15.45 -4.23 17.06
N GLY A 10 14.58 -5.17 17.40
CA GLY A 10 14.84 -6.16 18.45
C GLY A 10 15.15 -5.46 19.78
N SER A 11 16.36 -5.63 20.31
CA SER A 11 16.83 -4.98 21.56
C SER A 11 17.66 -3.71 21.30
N SER A 12 17.88 -3.33 20.05
CA SER A 12 18.77 -2.21 19.70
C SER A 12 17.98 -0.96 19.42
N VAL A 13 18.28 0.15 20.12
CA VAL A 13 17.75 1.48 19.80
C VAL A 13 18.54 2.01 18.60
N LEU A 14 17.82 2.28 17.49
CA LEU A 14 18.40 2.78 16.25
C LEU A 14 18.35 4.30 16.18
N PHE A 15 17.33 4.89 16.76
CA PHE A 15 17.13 6.34 16.79
C PHE A 15 16.41 6.75 18.07
N THR A 16 16.80 7.89 18.63
CA THR A 16 16.10 8.56 19.74
C THR A 16 15.90 10.02 19.35
N SER A 17 14.66 10.47 19.31
CA SER A 17 14.38 11.89 19.07
C SER A 17 14.87 12.74 20.24
N PRO A 18 15.32 13.99 20.01
CA PRO A 18 15.36 14.98 21.07
C PRO A 18 13.96 15.16 21.67
N PRO A 19 13.86 15.63 22.94
CA PRO A 19 12.58 16.07 23.48
C PRO A 19 11.97 17.17 22.60
N PHE A 20 10.66 17.12 22.37
CA PHE A 20 9.96 18.12 21.58
C PHE A 20 8.78 18.72 22.33
N ASP A 21 8.44 19.94 21.96
CA ASP A 21 7.38 20.74 22.56
C ASP A 21 6.07 20.61 21.77
N ASP A 22 4.98 21.08 22.37
CA ASP A 22 3.67 21.17 21.73
C ASP A 22 3.65 22.22 20.60
N ASP A 23 2.70 22.07 19.69
CA ASP A 23 2.38 23.01 18.60
C ASP A 23 3.50 23.27 17.57
N GLN A 24 4.43 22.32 17.41
CA GLN A 24 5.48 22.38 16.41
C GLN A 24 5.56 21.07 15.62
N GLN A 25 5.96 21.20 14.36
CA GLN A 25 6.28 20.07 13.50
C GLN A 25 7.81 19.85 13.48
N TYR A 26 8.21 18.62 13.72
CA TYR A 26 9.60 18.17 13.67
C TYR A 26 9.73 17.12 12.59
N VAL A 27 10.78 17.22 11.77
CA VAL A 27 11.09 16.26 10.71
C VAL A 27 12.48 15.69 10.97
N TYR A 28 12.59 14.36 10.95
CA TYR A 28 13.85 13.65 11.11
C TYR A 28 14.07 12.72 9.92
N GLU A 29 15.23 12.78 9.30
CA GLU A 29 15.67 11.80 8.33
C GLU A 29 16.52 10.76 9.06
N VAL A 30 16.08 9.50 9.05
CA VAL A 30 16.73 8.43 9.80
C VAL A 30 17.07 7.28 8.86
N CYS A 31 18.37 6.94 8.78
CA CYS A 31 18.81 5.74 8.08
C CYS A 31 18.63 4.52 8.98
N LEU A 32 17.64 3.67 8.68
CA LEU A 32 17.42 2.43 9.40
C LEU A 32 18.02 1.26 8.60
N ASN A 33 18.99 0.57 9.19
CA ASN A 33 19.43 -0.70 8.64
C ASN A 33 18.33 -1.72 8.87
N ALA A 34 17.85 -2.34 7.79
CA ALA A 34 16.83 -3.35 7.87
C ALA A 34 17.26 -4.49 8.82
N SER A 35 16.43 -4.78 9.81
CA SER A 35 16.48 -6.03 10.53
C SER A 35 16.17 -7.19 9.60
N SER A 36 16.55 -8.41 9.93
CA SER A 36 16.30 -9.58 9.09
C SER A 36 14.81 -9.81 8.77
N ASN A 37 13.92 -9.27 9.58
CA ASN A 37 12.46 -9.34 9.40
C ASN A 37 11.82 -8.01 8.97
N HIS A 38 12.61 -6.96 8.73
CA HIS A 38 12.15 -5.63 8.32
C HIS A 38 11.09 -4.99 9.23
N ILE A 39 10.90 -5.48 10.46
CA ILE A 39 9.95 -4.97 11.44
C ILE A 39 10.70 -4.12 12.47
N PHE A 40 10.18 -2.93 12.70
CA PHE A 40 10.69 -1.97 13.67
C PHE A 40 9.63 -1.68 14.73
N THR A 41 10.06 -1.28 15.91
CA THR A 41 9.18 -0.83 16.99
C THR A 41 9.36 0.68 17.19
N LEU A 42 8.26 1.41 17.10
CA LEU A 42 8.16 2.80 17.51
C LEU A 42 7.79 2.83 19.00
N VAL A 43 8.58 3.50 19.81
CA VAL A 43 8.34 3.69 21.25
C VAL A 43 8.07 5.16 21.48
N MET A 44 6.81 5.54 21.68
CA MET A 44 6.40 6.89 22.01
C MET A 44 6.41 7.11 23.51
N LYS A 45 6.92 8.25 23.98
CA LYS A 45 7.12 8.54 25.42
C LYS A 45 6.59 9.92 25.77
N ASP A 46 5.99 10.03 26.97
CA ASP A 46 5.64 11.29 27.63
C ASP A 46 6.09 11.25 29.10
N SER A 47 7.05 12.07 29.44
CA SER A 47 7.60 12.14 30.82
C SER A 47 6.59 12.67 31.85
N GLY A 48 5.54 13.36 31.40
CA GLY A 48 4.47 13.86 32.26
C GLY A 48 3.40 12.81 32.57
N GLY A 49 3.36 11.70 31.83
CA GLY A 49 2.39 10.62 32.02
C GLY A 49 0.96 10.97 31.63
N TYR A 50 0.78 11.88 30.67
CA TYR A 50 -0.55 12.37 30.26
C TYR A 50 -0.95 11.94 28.84
N SER A 51 -0.14 11.18 28.12
CA SER A 51 -0.23 10.98 26.67
C SER A 51 0.12 12.24 25.86
N TRP A 52 0.17 12.12 24.55
CA TRP A 52 0.38 13.31 23.71
C TRP A 52 -0.92 14.10 23.59
N SER A 53 -0.81 15.43 23.51
CA SER A 53 -1.95 16.33 23.40
C SER A 53 -2.85 15.96 22.23
N SER A 54 -4.13 16.25 22.33
CA SER A 54 -5.09 16.04 21.25
C SER A 54 -4.61 16.72 19.95
N GLY A 55 -4.51 15.95 18.89
CA GLY A 55 -4.01 16.43 17.61
C GLY A 55 -2.51 16.25 17.36
N ALA A 56 -1.72 15.84 18.36
CA ALA A 56 -0.32 15.47 18.14
C ALA A 56 -0.22 14.06 17.53
N TRP A 57 0.48 13.94 16.44
CA TRP A 57 0.64 12.68 15.70
C TRP A 57 2.10 12.47 15.27
N ILE A 58 2.44 11.23 15.00
CA ILE A 58 3.69 10.84 14.35
C ILE A 58 3.36 10.13 13.03
N GLU A 59 4.14 10.42 12.02
CA GLU A 59 4.04 9.81 10.70
C GLU A 59 5.42 9.34 10.29
N ILE A 60 5.51 8.13 9.77
CA ILE A 60 6.74 7.55 9.25
C ILE A 60 6.53 7.28 7.78
N GLU A 61 7.35 7.91 6.95
CA GLU A 61 7.34 7.69 5.50
C GLU A 61 8.48 6.74 5.12
N GLY A 62 8.18 5.82 4.22
CA GLY A 62 9.17 4.96 3.58
C GLY A 62 9.91 5.69 2.44
N MET A 63 10.91 5.03 1.87
CA MET A 63 11.75 5.60 0.79
C MET A 63 10.95 6.02 -0.46
N ASN A 64 9.79 5.44 -0.69
CA ASN A 64 8.93 5.75 -1.84
C ASN A 64 7.93 6.90 -1.55
N GLY A 65 8.01 7.53 -0.37
CA GLY A 65 7.06 8.52 0.09
C GLY A 65 5.71 7.93 0.52
N ASN A 66 5.63 6.60 0.68
CA ASN A 66 4.46 5.95 1.24
C ASN A 66 4.49 6.07 2.77
N ILE A 67 3.33 6.34 3.36
CA ILE A 67 3.19 6.36 4.83
C ILE A 67 3.12 4.92 5.31
N VAL A 68 4.13 4.50 6.09
CA VAL A 68 4.21 3.15 6.68
C VAL A 68 3.68 3.08 8.10
N TYR A 69 3.51 4.21 8.74
CA TYR A 69 2.86 4.36 10.03
C TYR A 69 2.32 5.79 10.20
N LYS A 70 1.12 5.92 10.74
CA LYS A 70 0.57 7.18 11.24
C LYS A 70 -0.27 6.93 12.47
N GLY A 71 -0.01 7.64 13.53
CA GLY A 71 -0.76 7.47 14.77
C GLY A 71 -0.42 8.51 15.80
N MET A 72 -1.11 8.43 16.95
CA MET A 72 -0.89 9.28 18.11
C MET A 72 -0.66 8.41 19.35
N MET A 73 0.02 8.96 20.34
CA MET A 73 0.15 8.31 21.62
C MET A 73 -1.14 8.53 22.43
N THR A 74 -1.85 7.45 22.71
CA THR A 74 -3.07 7.44 23.53
C THR A 74 -2.83 6.89 24.93
N GLU A 75 -1.79 6.06 25.09
CA GLU A 75 -1.38 5.49 26.35
C GLU A 75 -0.63 6.51 27.21
N LYS A 76 -0.70 6.34 28.53
CA LYS A 76 0.03 7.18 29.47
C LYS A 76 1.49 6.75 29.53
N SER A 77 2.39 7.70 29.50
CA SER A 77 3.84 7.57 29.68
C SER A 77 4.60 6.89 28.53
N VAL A 78 4.20 5.69 28.09
CA VAL A 78 4.87 4.93 27.04
C VAL A 78 3.84 4.14 26.22
N GLN A 79 3.96 4.22 24.90
CA GLN A 79 3.20 3.39 23.96
C GLN A 79 4.16 2.81 22.91
N THR A 80 3.95 1.56 22.52
CA THR A 80 4.75 0.87 21.52
C THR A 80 3.89 0.45 20.35
N GLU A 81 4.37 0.72 19.13
CA GLU A 81 3.73 0.32 17.88
C GLU A 81 4.76 -0.35 16.96
N GLN A 82 4.31 -1.18 16.04
CA GLN A 82 5.19 -1.81 15.06
C GLN A 82 4.92 -1.24 13.67
N PHE A 83 5.98 -1.11 12.88
CA PHE A 83 5.89 -0.74 11.47
C PHE A 83 6.93 -1.50 10.66
N SER A 84 6.74 -1.55 9.35
CA SER A 84 7.68 -2.14 8.40
C SER A 84 8.04 -1.15 7.32
N LEU A 85 9.30 -1.15 6.92
CA LEU A 85 9.81 -0.40 5.76
C LEU A 85 9.98 -1.29 4.53
N TYR A 86 9.50 -2.51 4.57
CA TYR A 86 9.69 -3.45 3.48
C TYR A 86 8.69 -3.22 2.36
N SER A 87 9.20 -2.72 1.24
CA SER A 87 8.47 -2.57 -0.01
C SER A 87 9.11 -3.47 -1.07
N PRO A 88 8.61 -4.70 -1.23
CA PRO A 88 9.19 -5.65 -2.20
C PRO A 88 8.96 -5.23 -3.66
N ILE A 89 7.98 -4.38 -3.92
CA ILE A 89 7.75 -3.77 -5.23
C ILE A 89 7.77 -2.26 -5.07
N ASN A 90 8.68 -1.60 -5.77
CA ASN A 90 8.86 -0.15 -5.71
C ASN A 90 8.28 0.54 -6.93
N LYS A 91 7.98 1.84 -6.80
CA LYS A 91 7.65 2.69 -7.95
C LYS A 91 8.78 2.62 -8.98
N ASN A 92 8.41 2.52 -10.24
CA ASN A 92 9.34 2.44 -11.37
C ASN A 92 10.20 1.15 -11.41
N ASP A 93 9.77 0.11 -10.74
CA ASP A 93 10.40 -1.20 -10.88
C ASP A 93 10.22 -1.78 -12.30
N SER A 94 11.08 -2.74 -12.64
CA SER A 94 10.91 -3.56 -13.84
C SER A 94 9.84 -4.62 -13.59
N TRP A 95 8.86 -4.71 -14.49
CA TRP A 95 7.79 -5.69 -14.48
C TRP A 95 7.89 -6.56 -15.73
N LYS A 96 7.40 -7.79 -15.65
CA LYS A 96 7.10 -8.59 -16.82
C LYS A 96 5.82 -8.09 -17.47
N TYR A 97 5.82 -7.96 -18.79
CA TYR A 97 4.75 -7.38 -19.60
C TYR A 97 4.45 -8.25 -20.85
N THR A 98 3.17 -8.38 -21.17
CA THR A 98 2.68 -8.93 -22.43
C THR A 98 1.31 -8.35 -22.79
N ASN A 99 0.87 -8.51 -24.02
CA ASN A 99 -0.50 -8.24 -24.48
C ASN A 99 -1.31 -9.52 -24.75
N SER A 100 -0.78 -10.69 -24.42
CA SER A 100 -1.46 -11.98 -24.62
C SER A 100 -1.09 -12.95 -23.51
N VAL A 101 -2.09 -13.59 -22.91
CA VAL A 101 -1.93 -14.50 -21.78
C VAL A 101 -2.70 -15.80 -21.98
N SER A 102 -2.30 -16.84 -21.25
CA SER A 102 -3.05 -18.07 -21.03
C SER A 102 -3.85 -18.01 -19.73
N ASP A 103 -4.80 -18.90 -19.51
CA ASP A 103 -5.77 -18.84 -18.41
C ASP A 103 -5.16 -18.78 -17.02
N ASN A 104 -3.99 -19.38 -16.79
CA ASN A 104 -3.33 -19.45 -15.49
C ASN A 104 -2.22 -18.40 -15.28
N TRP A 105 -2.20 -17.34 -16.08
CA TRP A 105 -1.15 -16.31 -16.02
C TRP A 105 -1.04 -15.60 -14.65
N LYS A 106 -2.06 -15.70 -13.82
CA LYS A 106 -2.12 -15.07 -12.48
C LYS A 106 -1.47 -15.93 -11.39
N ASP A 107 -1.18 -17.20 -11.69
CA ASP A 107 -0.68 -18.14 -10.68
C ASP A 107 0.80 -17.91 -10.37
N VAL A 108 1.18 -18.16 -9.12
CA VAL A 108 2.60 -18.07 -8.69
C VAL A 108 3.50 -18.99 -9.48
N SER A 109 2.99 -20.19 -9.86
CA SER A 109 3.73 -21.19 -10.61
C SER A 109 3.85 -20.92 -12.11
N TYR A 110 3.15 -19.89 -12.63
CA TYR A 110 3.21 -19.54 -14.03
C TYR A 110 4.58 -19.01 -14.42
N SER A 111 5.12 -19.48 -15.57
CA SER A 111 6.39 -19.00 -16.12
C SER A 111 6.16 -17.82 -17.06
N ASP A 112 6.72 -16.68 -16.71
CA ASP A 112 6.68 -15.45 -17.51
C ASP A 112 8.03 -15.12 -18.16
N VAL A 113 8.88 -16.15 -18.36
CA VAL A 113 10.24 -16.02 -18.91
C VAL A 113 10.23 -15.40 -20.33
N ASP A 114 9.19 -15.68 -21.11
CA ASP A 114 9.03 -15.18 -22.49
C ASP A 114 8.38 -13.77 -22.53
N TRP A 115 7.97 -13.22 -21.40
CA TRP A 115 7.42 -11.87 -21.35
C TRP A 115 8.52 -10.82 -21.42
N SER A 116 8.20 -9.68 -22.02
CA SER A 116 9.13 -8.55 -22.09
C SER A 116 9.33 -7.91 -20.70
N ASP A 117 10.51 -7.37 -20.46
CA ASP A 117 10.75 -6.52 -19.29
C ASP A 117 10.37 -5.07 -19.62
N VAL A 118 9.61 -4.42 -18.75
CA VAL A 118 9.25 -3.01 -18.86
C VAL A 118 9.44 -2.31 -17.51
N VAL A 119 10.09 -1.14 -17.55
CA VAL A 119 10.18 -0.27 -16.37
C VAL A 119 8.92 0.58 -16.33
N THR A 120 8.04 0.30 -15.36
CA THR A 120 6.77 1.00 -15.19
C THR A 120 6.98 2.46 -14.80
N GLY A 121 6.07 3.34 -15.24
CA GLY A 121 6.15 4.79 -14.93
C GLY A 121 7.16 5.60 -15.71
N SER A 122 8.07 5.00 -16.47
CA SER A 122 9.10 5.71 -17.26
C SER A 122 9.30 5.16 -18.68
N THR A 123 8.50 4.17 -19.08
CA THR A 123 8.59 3.60 -20.43
C THR A 123 8.00 4.56 -21.49
N THR A 124 8.58 4.51 -22.69
CA THR A 124 8.05 5.19 -23.89
C THR A 124 7.37 4.20 -24.85
N GLN A 125 7.19 2.94 -24.43
CA GLN A 125 6.59 1.91 -25.26
C GLN A 125 5.12 2.22 -25.51
N SER A 126 4.75 2.34 -26.79
CA SER A 126 3.35 2.43 -27.21
C SER A 126 2.70 1.06 -27.21
N VAL A 127 1.48 0.99 -26.75
CA VAL A 127 0.71 -0.26 -26.60
C VAL A 127 -0.74 -0.03 -27.04
N SER A 128 -1.37 -1.12 -27.49
CA SER A 128 -2.81 -1.16 -27.79
C SER A 128 -3.42 -2.44 -27.23
N GLY A 129 -4.72 -2.43 -27.00
CA GLY A 129 -5.45 -3.56 -26.40
C GLY A 129 -5.10 -3.79 -24.93
N THR A 130 -5.58 -4.90 -24.39
CA THR A 130 -5.36 -5.26 -22.99
C THR A 130 -3.88 -5.52 -22.69
N GLN A 131 -3.43 -5.02 -21.57
CA GLN A 131 -2.05 -5.10 -21.12
C GLN A 131 -1.99 -5.93 -19.83
N TYR A 132 -1.02 -6.84 -19.75
CA TYR A 132 -0.82 -7.73 -18.61
C TYR A 132 0.58 -7.51 -18.02
N PHE A 133 0.62 -7.35 -16.71
CA PHE A 133 1.84 -7.12 -15.94
C PHE A 133 1.96 -8.17 -14.85
N ARG A 134 3.19 -8.61 -14.59
CA ARG A 134 3.50 -9.52 -13.48
C ARG A 134 4.76 -9.07 -12.77
N LYS A 135 4.75 -9.18 -11.45
CA LYS A 135 5.92 -8.95 -10.61
C LYS A 135 5.97 -9.99 -9.51
N VAL A 136 7.00 -10.83 -9.54
CA VAL A 136 7.30 -11.77 -8.46
C VAL A 136 7.99 -11.02 -7.33
N PHE A 137 7.65 -11.34 -6.09
CA PHE A 137 8.27 -10.76 -4.91
C PHE A 137 8.34 -11.76 -3.75
N ASN A 138 9.26 -11.51 -2.81
CA ASN A 138 9.37 -12.31 -1.60
C ASN A 138 8.52 -11.71 -0.48
N GLY A 139 7.79 -12.56 0.23
CA GLY A 139 7.10 -12.19 1.46
C GLY A 139 8.05 -12.26 2.67
N VAL A 140 7.60 -11.67 3.77
CA VAL A 140 8.31 -11.70 5.06
C VAL A 140 7.33 -12.17 6.12
N GLU A 141 7.75 -13.11 6.96
CA GLU A 141 6.95 -13.61 8.07
C GLU A 141 6.63 -12.49 9.09
N GLY A 142 5.45 -12.54 9.67
CA GLY A 142 5.01 -11.58 10.69
C GLY A 142 4.35 -10.31 10.14
N MET A 143 4.17 -10.21 8.83
CA MET A 143 3.39 -9.11 8.23
C MET A 143 1.90 -9.35 8.41
N ALA A 144 1.15 -8.29 8.74
CA ALA A 144 -0.28 -8.35 8.97
C ALA A 144 -1.09 -8.00 7.72
N ALA A 145 -0.58 -7.05 6.93
CA ALA A 145 -1.28 -6.55 5.76
C ALA A 145 -0.34 -6.27 4.59
N VAL A 146 -0.94 -6.17 3.41
CA VAL A 146 -0.32 -5.76 2.15
C VAL A 146 -1.00 -4.48 1.70
N GLU A 147 -0.23 -3.42 1.51
CA GLU A 147 -0.67 -2.20 0.84
C GLU A 147 -0.25 -2.28 -0.63
N ILE A 148 -1.19 -2.10 -1.53
CA ILE A 148 -0.97 -2.12 -2.97
C ILE A 148 -1.45 -0.80 -3.53
N GLU A 149 -0.57 -0.07 -4.19
CA GLU A 149 -0.86 1.19 -4.85
C GLU A 149 -0.60 1.06 -6.35
N LEU A 150 -1.60 1.33 -7.16
CA LEU A 150 -1.57 1.16 -8.60
C LEU A 150 -1.89 2.48 -9.30
N LYS A 151 -1.01 2.88 -10.20
CA LYS A 151 -1.21 4.05 -11.05
C LYS A 151 -1.76 3.61 -12.40
N TYR A 152 -2.91 4.15 -12.78
CA TYR A 152 -3.58 3.84 -14.04
C TYR A 152 -4.56 4.96 -14.40
N GLN A 153 -5.09 4.92 -15.62
CA GLN A 153 -6.10 5.86 -16.09
C GLN A 153 -7.42 5.16 -16.46
N TYR A 154 -7.37 3.95 -16.95
CA TYR A 154 -8.51 3.20 -17.50
C TYR A 154 -8.99 2.10 -16.55
N GLY A 155 -9.50 1.00 -17.09
CA GLY A 155 -9.91 -0.14 -16.28
C GLY A 155 -8.73 -0.98 -15.80
N ILE A 156 -8.82 -1.49 -14.58
CA ILE A 156 -7.77 -2.31 -13.98
C ILE A 156 -8.36 -3.44 -13.14
N VAL A 157 -7.70 -4.60 -13.17
CA VAL A 157 -7.91 -5.67 -12.18
C VAL A 157 -6.55 -6.16 -11.71
N ALA A 158 -6.38 -6.28 -10.40
CA ALA A 158 -5.15 -6.79 -9.79
C ALA A 158 -5.40 -8.06 -8.96
N TYR A 159 -4.44 -8.97 -9.03
CA TYR A 159 -4.49 -10.28 -8.38
C TYR A 159 -3.23 -10.51 -7.56
N LEU A 160 -3.39 -10.91 -6.31
CA LEU A 160 -2.31 -11.40 -5.47
C LEU A 160 -2.38 -12.92 -5.38
N ASN A 161 -1.36 -13.60 -5.89
CA ASN A 161 -1.30 -15.07 -5.94
C ASN A 161 -2.52 -15.72 -6.61
N GLY A 162 -3.04 -15.12 -7.68
CA GLY A 162 -4.21 -15.58 -8.42
C GLY A 162 -5.57 -15.14 -7.86
N VAL A 163 -5.61 -14.55 -6.65
CA VAL A 163 -6.83 -14.04 -6.03
C VAL A 163 -7.00 -12.56 -6.34
N GLU A 164 -8.19 -12.16 -6.83
CA GLU A 164 -8.49 -10.76 -7.10
C GLU A 164 -8.47 -9.95 -5.79
N VAL A 165 -7.69 -8.88 -5.77
CA VAL A 165 -7.54 -7.99 -4.61
C VAL A 165 -7.99 -6.56 -4.89
N TYR A 166 -8.06 -6.17 -6.16
CA TYR A 166 -8.46 -4.83 -6.55
C TYR A 166 -9.12 -4.84 -7.94
N ARG A 167 -10.18 -4.06 -8.10
CA ARG A 167 -10.87 -3.84 -9.38
C ARG A 167 -11.39 -2.41 -9.44
N ASP A 168 -11.20 -1.75 -10.56
CA ASP A 168 -11.76 -0.42 -10.80
C ASP A 168 -11.98 -0.17 -12.29
N ASN A 169 -13.03 0.59 -12.61
CA ASN A 169 -13.47 0.88 -13.98
C ASN A 169 -13.64 -0.38 -14.86
N MET A 170 -14.04 -1.49 -14.27
CA MET A 170 -14.28 -2.77 -14.95
C MET A 170 -15.63 -3.35 -14.52
N SER A 171 -16.32 -4.01 -15.44
CA SER A 171 -17.52 -4.78 -15.09
C SER A 171 -17.19 -5.98 -14.21
N ASP A 172 -18.21 -6.47 -13.50
CA ASP A 172 -18.09 -7.72 -12.72
C ASP A 172 -17.76 -8.93 -13.60
N GLY A 173 -17.17 -9.96 -12.98
CA GLY A 173 -16.79 -11.20 -13.63
C GLY A 173 -15.36 -11.22 -14.15
N GLN A 174 -14.96 -12.35 -14.73
CA GLN A 174 -13.60 -12.54 -15.28
C GLN A 174 -13.49 -11.79 -16.61
N PRO A 175 -12.59 -10.80 -16.74
CA PRO A 175 -12.37 -10.13 -18.02
C PRO A 175 -11.74 -11.08 -19.05
N SER A 176 -12.05 -10.84 -20.32
CA SER A 176 -11.34 -11.40 -21.47
C SER A 176 -10.41 -10.35 -22.07
N ILE A 177 -9.55 -10.78 -23.00
CA ILE A 177 -8.65 -9.87 -23.70
C ILE A 177 -9.39 -8.73 -24.42
N ASP A 178 -10.63 -8.96 -24.83
CA ASP A 178 -11.47 -7.98 -25.57
C ASP A 178 -12.40 -7.19 -24.65
N THR A 179 -12.35 -7.41 -23.32
CA THR A 179 -13.18 -6.68 -22.37
C THR A 179 -12.71 -5.22 -22.31
N LEU A 180 -13.64 -4.29 -22.53
CA LEU A 180 -13.34 -2.87 -22.42
C LEU A 180 -13.57 -2.36 -20.99
N ALA A 181 -12.83 -1.32 -20.63
CA ALA A 181 -13.07 -0.58 -19.39
C ALA A 181 -14.44 0.12 -19.43
N THR A 182 -15.10 0.19 -18.30
CA THR A 182 -16.40 0.87 -18.13
C THR A 182 -16.28 2.36 -17.87
N GLY A 183 -15.06 2.84 -17.61
CA GLY A 183 -14.76 4.23 -17.32
C GLY A 183 -13.27 4.55 -17.42
N SER A 184 -12.95 5.81 -17.20
CA SER A 184 -11.57 6.29 -17.14
C SER A 184 -11.49 7.54 -16.27
N TYR A 185 -10.30 7.82 -15.74
CA TYR A 185 -9.96 9.10 -15.12
C TYR A 185 -9.47 10.11 -16.16
N THR A 186 -9.43 11.38 -15.79
CA THR A 186 -8.89 12.46 -16.66
C THR A 186 -7.37 12.39 -16.81
N SER A 187 -6.70 11.75 -15.86
CA SER A 187 -5.26 11.49 -15.85
C SER A 187 -4.98 10.24 -15.06
N SER A 188 -3.84 9.57 -15.32
CA SER A 188 -3.42 8.47 -14.48
C SER A 188 -2.96 8.97 -13.12
N ASP A 189 -3.44 8.35 -12.05
CA ASP A 189 -3.07 8.62 -10.67
C ASP A 189 -2.98 7.32 -9.88
N TYR A 190 -2.41 7.37 -8.66
CA TYR A 190 -2.33 6.21 -7.77
C TYR A 190 -3.65 6.01 -7.03
N HIS A 191 -4.09 4.76 -7.01
CA HIS A 191 -5.23 4.28 -6.25
C HIS A 191 -4.81 3.02 -5.49
N GLY A 192 -5.16 2.96 -4.22
CA GLY A 192 -4.63 1.93 -3.33
C GLY A 192 -5.68 1.05 -2.68
N VAL A 193 -5.20 -0.07 -2.19
CA VAL A 193 -5.96 -1.00 -1.39
C VAL A 193 -5.08 -1.67 -0.36
N ILE A 194 -5.64 -1.89 0.84
CA ILE A 194 -5.00 -2.69 1.87
C ILE A 194 -5.73 -4.03 1.97
N ARG A 195 -4.96 -5.11 2.06
CA ARG A 195 -5.48 -6.48 2.19
C ARG A 195 -4.73 -7.21 3.31
N SER A 196 -5.35 -8.24 3.87
CA SER A 196 -4.67 -9.14 4.81
C SER A 196 -3.46 -9.80 4.14
N ALA A 197 -2.35 -9.92 4.86
CA ALA A 197 -1.18 -10.65 4.42
C ALA A 197 -1.30 -12.19 4.60
N SER A 198 -2.46 -12.71 4.99
CA SER A 198 -2.67 -14.15 5.25
C SER A 198 -2.39 -15.04 4.03
N GLY A 199 -2.47 -14.50 2.82
CA GLY A 199 -2.14 -15.19 1.57
C GLY A 199 -0.70 -14.96 1.07
N VAL A 200 0.12 -14.22 1.82
CA VAL A 200 1.51 -13.92 1.47
C VAL A 200 2.41 -15.04 2.00
N SER A 201 3.22 -15.59 1.13
CA SER A 201 4.18 -16.66 1.42
C SER A 201 5.62 -16.18 1.13
N GLU A 202 6.60 -17.08 1.15
CA GLU A 202 7.98 -16.76 0.78
C GLU A 202 8.08 -16.28 -0.69
N SER A 203 7.31 -16.88 -1.60
CA SER A 203 7.26 -16.45 -3.01
C SER A 203 5.83 -16.08 -3.40
N ASN A 204 5.67 -14.91 -3.97
CA ASN A 204 4.38 -14.33 -4.34
C ASN A 204 4.44 -13.68 -5.71
N VAL A 205 3.27 -13.44 -6.29
CA VAL A 205 3.13 -12.67 -7.52
C VAL A 205 2.00 -11.65 -7.40
N LEU A 206 2.29 -10.42 -7.77
CA LEU A 206 1.29 -9.41 -8.09
C LEU A 206 1.10 -9.40 -9.60
N SER A 207 -0.11 -9.73 -10.05
CA SER A 207 -0.50 -9.76 -11.46
C SER A 207 -1.55 -8.70 -11.70
N VAL A 208 -1.43 -7.95 -12.80
CA VAL A 208 -2.30 -6.83 -13.11
C VAL A 208 -2.70 -6.86 -14.58
N GLU A 209 -3.97 -6.64 -14.88
CA GLU A 209 -4.46 -6.38 -16.23
C GLU A 209 -5.04 -4.97 -16.32
N VAL A 210 -4.69 -4.26 -17.41
CA VAL A 210 -5.17 -2.91 -17.71
C VAL A 210 -5.91 -2.95 -19.03
N HIS A 211 -7.13 -2.39 -19.06
CA HIS A 211 -8.05 -2.41 -20.18
C HIS A 211 -8.37 -0.99 -20.60
N PHE A 212 -8.36 -0.71 -21.91
CA PHE A 212 -8.80 0.58 -22.45
C PHE A 212 -10.32 0.64 -22.60
N THR A 213 -10.84 1.85 -22.77
CA THR A 213 -12.26 2.11 -23.08
C THR A 213 -12.59 1.92 -24.55
N ASP A 214 -11.58 1.81 -25.40
CA ASP A 214 -11.70 1.63 -26.85
C ASP A 214 -10.67 0.59 -27.32
N SER A 215 -11.07 -0.37 -28.15
CA SER A 215 -10.21 -1.42 -28.71
C SER A 215 -9.14 -0.89 -29.66
N ASN A 216 -9.30 0.31 -30.22
CA ASN A 216 -8.33 0.94 -31.12
C ASN A 216 -7.46 1.99 -30.42
N HIS A 217 -7.56 2.10 -29.12
CA HIS A 217 -6.76 3.04 -28.34
C HIS A 217 -5.28 2.63 -28.38
N GLU A 218 -4.42 3.60 -28.69
CA GLU A 218 -2.97 3.44 -28.61
C GLU A 218 -2.39 4.49 -27.69
N GLU A 219 -1.59 4.08 -26.73
CA GLU A 219 -0.98 4.98 -25.77
C GLU A 219 0.34 4.40 -25.29
N ILE A 220 1.20 5.25 -24.71
CA ILE A 220 2.35 4.76 -23.96
C ILE A 220 1.86 4.11 -22.66
N ILE A 221 2.59 3.09 -22.18
CA ILE A 221 2.27 2.42 -20.92
C ILE A 221 2.30 3.45 -19.78
N GLN A 222 1.14 3.68 -19.16
CA GLN A 222 0.99 4.59 -18.02
C GLN A 222 0.90 3.86 -16.68
N PHE A 223 0.85 2.52 -16.72
CA PHE A 223 0.81 1.71 -15.51
C PHE A 223 2.08 1.89 -14.68
N ASN A 224 1.90 2.00 -13.39
CA ASN A 224 2.94 1.88 -12.37
C ASN A 224 2.34 1.27 -11.11
N GLY A 225 3.13 0.64 -10.29
CA GLY A 225 2.64 0.05 -9.05
C GLY A 225 3.74 -0.12 -8.03
N PHE A 226 3.35 -0.08 -6.77
CA PHE A 226 4.22 -0.51 -5.67
C PHE A 226 3.42 -1.30 -4.64
N LEU A 227 4.12 -2.09 -3.86
CA LEU A 227 3.57 -2.91 -2.81
C LEU A 227 4.44 -2.80 -1.57
N SER A 228 3.81 -2.55 -0.43
CA SER A 228 4.44 -2.53 0.88
C SER A 228 3.85 -3.60 1.78
N LEU A 229 4.68 -4.27 2.56
CA LEU A 229 4.24 -5.20 3.60
C LEU A 229 4.20 -4.46 4.93
N LEU A 230 3.05 -4.46 5.57
CA LEU A 230 2.79 -3.74 6.81
C LEU A 230 2.86 -4.69 8.00
N ALA A 231 3.64 -4.35 9.01
CA ALA A 231 3.65 -5.06 10.29
C ALA A 231 2.31 -4.85 11.02
N GLY A 232 1.89 -5.84 11.79
CA GLY A 232 0.68 -5.75 12.60
C GLY A 232 0.80 -4.68 13.69
N MET A 233 -0.25 -3.90 13.88
CA MET A 233 -0.40 -3.10 15.09
C MET A 233 -0.72 -4.01 16.28
N ASN A 234 -0.28 -3.62 17.47
CA ASN A 234 -0.56 -4.34 18.70
C ASN A 234 -2.08 -4.47 18.93
N SER A 235 -2.54 -5.67 19.16
CA SER A 235 -3.86 -6.24 18.98
C SER A 235 -4.92 -5.89 20.03
N THR A 236 -5.09 -4.67 20.41
CA THR A 236 -6.34 -4.32 21.14
C THR A 236 -7.44 -3.79 20.24
N ASN A 237 -7.10 -3.37 19.01
CA ASN A 237 -8.09 -3.02 17.99
C ASN A 237 -7.53 -3.43 16.61
N ASN A 238 -8.02 -4.51 16.05
CA ASN A 238 -7.66 -5.03 14.71
C ASN A 238 -8.11 -4.12 13.54
N CYS A 239 -8.08 -2.82 13.71
CA CYS A 239 -8.48 -1.86 12.71
C CYS A 239 -7.27 -1.05 12.26
N PHE A 240 -6.83 -1.26 11.03
CA PHE A 240 -5.95 -0.33 10.35
C PHE A 240 -6.75 0.93 10.00
N VAL A 241 -6.60 1.99 10.79
CA VAL A 241 -7.16 3.29 10.43
C VAL A 241 -6.09 4.04 9.66
N TYR A 242 -6.11 3.91 8.33
CA TYR A 242 -5.40 4.84 7.47
C TYR A 242 -6.31 6.02 7.17
N PRO A 243 -5.98 7.24 7.58
CA PRO A 243 -6.60 8.40 7.02
C PRO A 243 -6.03 8.60 5.61
N TYR A 244 -6.62 7.97 4.60
CA TYR A 244 -6.48 8.49 3.25
C TYR A 244 -7.02 9.91 3.26
N PRO A 245 -6.35 10.88 2.62
CA PRO A 245 -7.01 12.10 2.27
C PRO A 245 -8.12 11.69 1.28
N VAL A 246 -9.33 11.52 1.78
CA VAL A 246 -10.51 11.54 0.94
C VAL A 246 -10.55 12.96 0.40
N THR A 247 -10.06 13.17 -0.80
CA THR A 247 -10.35 14.37 -1.56
C THR A 247 -11.82 14.32 -1.94
N ALA A 248 -12.69 14.52 -0.96
CA ALA A 248 -14.06 14.87 -1.22
C ALA A 248 -14.04 16.29 -1.79
N SER A 249 -14.33 16.42 -3.07
CA SER A 249 -14.61 17.68 -3.72
C SER A 249 -16.00 18.20 -3.30
N SER A 250 -16.25 18.39 -2.02
CA SER A 250 -17.39 19.15 -1.52
C SER A 250 -16.94 20.03 -0.37
N THR A 251 -17.27 21.30 -0.52
CA THR A 251 -16.89 22.41 0.37
C THR A 251 -17.71 22.47 1.66
N ASP A 252 -18.21 21.36 2.17
CA ASP A 252 -19.02 21.35 3.39
C ASP A 252 -18.48 20.35 4.42
N PHE A 253 -17.50 20.85 5.20
CA PHE A 253 -16.91 20.14 6.33
C PHE A 253 -17.83 20.07 7.57
N ASN A 254 -19.09 20.52 7.48
CA ASN A 254 -20.01 20.61 8.62
C ASN A 254 -21.19 19.62 8.55
N ASP A 255 -21.17 18.63 7.67
CA ASP A 255 -22.22 17.61 7.64
C ASP A 255 -21.82 16.42 8.55
N PRO A 256 -22.48 16.24 9.70
CA PRO A 256 -22.22 15.12 10.60
C PRO A 256 -22.66 13.75 10.05
N SER A 257 -23.23 13.68 8.84
CA SER A 257 -23.62 12.42 8.21
C SER A 257 -22.49 11.69 7.52
N TYR A 258 -21.30 12.28 7.39
CA TYR A 258 -20.08 11.61 6.96
C TYR A 258 -19.29 11.01 8.13
N VAL A 259 -19.95 10.31 9.00
CA VAL A 259 -19.30 9.31 9.82
C VAL A 259 -19.08 8.09 8.91
N VAL A 260 -17.89 7.97 8.35
CA VAL A 260 -17.44 6.71 7.78
C VAL A 260 -17.40 5.74 8.96
N ASP A 261 -18.42 4.89 9.05
CA ASP A 261 -18.44 3.79 10.00
C ASP A 261 -17.38 2.78 9.58
N TRP A 262 -16.19 2.95 10.12
CA TRP A 262 -15.07 2.02 9.98
C TRP A 262 -15.31 0.82 10.90
N SER A 263 -16.39 0.05 10.64
CA SER A 263 -16.55 -1.22 11.31
C SER A 263 -15.45 -2.17 10.87
N CYS A 264 -14.78 -2.81 11.82
CA CYS A 264 -13.77 -3.84 11.58
C CYS A 264 -14.31 -5.05 10.82
N ASP A 265 -15.59 -5.09 10.51
CA ASP A 265 -16.29 -6.16 9.80
C ASP A 265 -15.92 -6.28 8.30
N LEU A 266 -15.26 -5.27 7.73
CA LEU A 266 -14.80 -5.33 6.33
C LEU A 266 -13.71 -6.40 6.08
N PHE A 267 -13.04 -6.89 7.12
CA PHE A 267 -12.03 -7.94 7.00
C PHE A 267 -12.55 -9.35 7.28
N ALA A 268 -13.73 -9.49 7.87
CA ALA A 268 -14.26 -10.81 8.27
C ALA A 268 -15.21 -11.45 7.26
N SER A 269 -15.73 -10.74 6.26
CA SER A 269 -16.85 -11.23 5.45
C SER A 269 -16.51 -11.61 4.00
N SER A 270 -15.26 -11.54 3.55
CA SER A 270 -14.91 -11.84 2.15
C SER A 270 -14.08 -13.12 1.93
N TRP A 271 -13.96 -13.99 2.94
CA TRP A 271 -13.25 -15.26 2.81
C TRP A 271 -14.16 -16.42 3.24
N ASN A 272 -15.15 -16.78 2.42
CA ASN A 272 -15.80 -18.10 2.39
C ASN A 272 -15.73 -18.64 0.97
#